data_07b61696d975fc5179b04a300cbbbaaf
#
_entry.id   07b61696d975fc5179b04a300cbbbaaf
#
_cell.length_a   1.000
_cell.length_b   1.000
_cell.length_c   1.000
_cell.angle_alpha   90.00
_cell.angle_beta   90.00
_cell.angle_gamma   90.00
#
_symmetry.space_group_name_H-M   'P 1'
#
loop_
_entity.id
_entity.type
_entity.pdbx_description
1 polymer ?
#
loop_
_entity_poly.entity_id
_entity_poly.type
_entity_poly.pdbx_seq_one_letter_code
_entity_poly.pdbx_strand_id
1 'polypeptide(L)'
;MKITEIQELKAMGGTEIVELSGWGEKPFVCQLRRVGMYEMMAHGSVPNPLMPVVQDLFMGMQRAKDGMQDAESARALLAVAEAAMVQPSYKEVAEAGIQLTDAQVLEIFFFATRGPAALAAFRGKIRVGDQPDGGNIPDEAQQAAGD
;
A
#
# COMPACT_ATOMS: atom_id res chain seq x y z
N MET A 1 2.55 -33.46 -11.87
CA MET A 1 2.22 -32.03 -11.59
C MET A 1 1.32 -31.51 -12.70
N LYS A 2 0.22 -30.92 -12.34
CA LYS A 2 -0.76 -30.42 -13.31
C LYS A 2 -0.47 -28.97 -13.67
N ILE A 3 -0.60 -28.64 -14.97
CA ILE A 3 -0.42 -27.27 -15.43
C ILE A 3 -1.65 -26.45 -15.03
N THR A 4 -1.41 -25.25 -14.49
CA THR A 4 -2.49 -24.36 -14.08
C THR A 4 -3.22 -23.82 -15.32
N GLU A 5 -4.53 -23.90 -15.30
CA GLU A 5 -5.34 -23.44 -16.42
C GLU A 5 -5.52 -21.93 -16.41
N ILE A 6 -5.81 -21.37 -17.57
CA ILE A 6 -5.97 -19.92 -17.73
C ILE A 6 -7.05 -19.36 -16.79
N GLN A 7 -8.15 -20.09 -16.63
CA GLN A 7 -9.22 -19.63 -15.75
C GLN A 7 -8.76 -19.57 -14.28
N GLU A 8 -7.95 -20.55 -13.89
CA GLU A 8 -7.37 -20.54 -12.54
C GLU A 8 -6.43 -19.36 -12.37
N LEU A 9 -5.63 -19.07 -13.40
CA LEU A 9 -4.71 -17.93 -13.36
C LEU A 9 -5.48 -16.61 -13.22
N LYS A 10 -6.59 -16.47 -13.93
CA LYS A 10 -7.41 -15.27 -13.82
C LYS A 10 -7.97 -15.09 -12.40
N ALA A 11 -8.36 -16.19 -11.77
CA ALA A 11 -8.88 -16.15 -10.40
C ALA A 11 -7.79 -15.77 -9.40
N MET A 12 -6.55 -16.22 -9.64
CA MET A 12 -5.44 -15.98 -8.72
C MET A 12 -4.78 -14.62 -8.90
N GLY A 13 -4.64 -14.19 -10.17
CA GLY A 13 -3.84 -13.02 -10.52
C GLY A 13 -4.61 -11.81 -10.97
N GLY A 14 -5.94 -11.84 -10.89
CA GLY A 14 -6.76 -10.74 -11.33
C GLY A 14 -6.87 -9.63 -10.30
N THR A 15 -7.92 -8.83 -10.44
CA THR A 15 -8.21 -7.77 -9.49
C THR A 15 -8.91 -8.34 -8.27
N GLU A 16 -8.82 -7.63 -7.17
CA GLU A 16 -9.41 -8.07 -5.91
C GLU A 16 -10.16 -6.91 -5.27
N ILE A 17 -11.31 -7.20 -4.67
CA ILE A 17 -12.06 -6.20 -3.91
C ILE A 17 -11.45 -6.16 -2.51
N VAL A 18 -10.98 -4.97 -2.12
CA VAL A 18 -10.21 -4.78 -0.89
C VAL A 18 -10.86 -3.69 -0.06
N GLU A 19 -10.90 -3.93 1.23
CA GLU A 19 -11.41 -2.95 2.18
C GLU A 19 -10.22 -2.20 2.78
N LEU A 20 -10.21 -0.89 2.57
CA LEU A 20 -9.18 0.00 3.10
C LEU A 20 -9.76 0.88 4.19
N SER A 21 -8.88 1.53 4.94
CA SER A 21 -9.30 2.56 5.88
C SER A 21 -10.04 3.66 5.12
N GLY A 22 -11.12 4.15 5.70
CA GLY A 22 -11.91 5.21 5.06
C GLY A 22 -11.44 6.59 5.49
N TRP A 23 -12.17 7.59 5.04
CA TRP A 23 -11.93 8.98 5.45
C TRP A 23 -12.64 9.30 6.77
N GLY A 24 -13.49 8.39 7.22
CA GLY A 24 -14.24 8.51 8.48
C GLY A 24 -14.50 7.12 9.03
N GLU A 25 -15.71 6.90 9.51
CA GLU A 25 -16.04 5.61 10.13
C GLU A 25 -16.24 4.49 9.12
N LYS A 26 -16.72 4.83 7.92
CA LYS A 26 -16.97 3.81 6.91
C LYS A 26 -15.68 3.43 6.21
N PRO A 27 -15.46 2.14 5.96
CA PRO A 27 -14.29 1.74 5.19
C PRO A 27 -14.42 2.15 3.73
N PHE A 28 -13.27 2.26 3.06
CA PHE A 28 -13.21 2.50 1.63
C PHE A 28 -13.04 1.16 0.94
N VAL A 29 -14.08 0.72 0.25
CA VAL A 29 -14.04 -0.56 -0.47
C VAL A 29 -13.73 -0.25 -1.93
N CYS A 30 -12.69 -0.86 -2.44
CA CYS A 30 -12.24 -0.59 -3.82
C CYS A 30 -11.71 -1.86 -4.45
N GLN A 31 -11.51 -1.80 -5.75
CA GLN A 31 -10.94 -2.90 -6.50
C GLN A 31 -9.49 -2.54 -6.85
N LEU A 32 -8.58 -3.41 -6.45
CA LEU A 32 -7.14 -3.21 -6.65
C LEU A 32 -6.55 -4.36 -7.44
N ARG A 33 -5.40 -4.11 -8.07
CA ARG A 33 -4.62 -5.14 -8.74
C ARG A 33 -3.21 -5.16 -8.21
N ARG A 34 -2.54 -6.29 -8.36
CA ARG A 34 -1.14 -6.40 -8.03
C ARG A 34 -0.32 -5.65 -9.08
N VAL A 35 0.76 -5.05 -8.64
CA VAL A 35 1.62 -4.26 -9.52
C VAL A 35 3.05 -4.74 -9.37
N GLY A 36 3.71 -4.99 -10.51
CA GLY A 36 5.10 -5.39 -10.52
C GLY A 36 6.00 -4.23 -10.89
N MET A 37 7.21 -4.23 -10.34
CA MET A 37 8.19 -3.20 -10.63
C MET A 37 8.53 -3.16 -12.12
N TYR A 38 8.75 -4.33 -12.71
CA TYR A 38 9.12 -4.40 -14.12
C TYR A 38 7.99 -3.90 -15.01
N GLU A 39 6.77 -4.20 -14.64
CA GLU A 39 5.60 -3.74 -15.39
C GLU A 39 5.52 -2.21 -15.37
N MET A 40 5.70 -1.62 -14.19
CA MET A 40 5.65 -0.18 -14.06
C MET A 40 6.75 0.51 -14.87
N MET A 41 7.95 -0.06 -14.83
CA MET A 41 9.08 0.49 -15.59
C MET A 41 8.86 0.36 -17.08
N ALA A 42 8.38 -0.79 -17.53
CA ALA A 42 8.18 -1.06 -18.96
C ALA A 42 7.08 -0.19 -19.56
N HIS A 43 6.06 0.14 -18.78
CA HIS A 43 4.93 0.94 -19.27
C HIS A 43 5.13 2.45 -19.07
N GLY A 44 6.30 2.85 -18.56
CA GLY A 44 6.58 4.28 -18.37
C GLY A 44 5.71 4.94 -17.31
N SER A 45 5.16 4.16 -16.40
CA SER A 45 4.31 4.69 -15.33
C SER A 45 5.09 5.48 -14.31
N VAL A 46 6.42 5.32 -14.31
CA VAL A 46 7.30 5.95 -13.34
C VAL A 46 8.25 6.89 -14.07
N PRO A 47 8.27 8.19 -13.72
CA PRO A 47 9.27 9.10 -14.28
C PRO A 47 10.68 8.60 -13.98
N ASN A 48 11.59 8.80 -14.94
CA ASN A 48 12.97 8.32 -14.81
C ASN A 48 13.65 8.69 -13.48
N PRO A 49 13.51 9.93 -12.99
CA PRO A 49 14.16 10.28 -11.71
C PRO A 49 13.65 9.49 -10.52
N LEU A 50 12.45 8.93 -10.61
CA LEU A 50 11.86 8.16 -9.50
C LEU A 50 12.16 6.66 -9.58
N MET A 51 12.75 6.20 -10.69
CA MET A 51 13.01 4.78 -10.85
C MET A 51 13.85 4.17 -9.72
N PRO A 52 14.95 4.78 -9.29
CA PRO A 52 15.70 4.21 -8.17
C PRO A 52 14.88 4.15 -6.88
N VAL A 53 14.02 5.14 -6.65
CA VAL A 53 13.18 5.19 -5.46
C VAL A 53 12.17 4.05 -5.50
N VAL A 54 11.51 3.86 -6.64
CA VAL A 54 10.54 2.77 -6.81
C VAL A 54 11.22 1.42 -6.61
N GLN A 55 12.41 1.27 -7.20
CA GLN A 55 13.18 0.04 -7.08
C GLN A 55 13.48 -0.28 -5.60
N ASP A 56 13.94 0.72 -4.85
CA ASP A 56 14.23 0.54 -3.43
C ASP A 56 12.98 0.17 -2.64
N LEU A 57 11.85 0.80 -2.94
CA LEU A 57 10.59 0.50 -2.26
C LEU A 57 10.14 -0.92 -2.51
N PHE A 58 10.22 -1.39 -3.76
CA PHE A 58 9.83 -2.75 -4.09
C PHE A 58 10.76 -3.79 -3.48
N MET A 59 12.03 -3.46 -3.37
CA MET A 59 13.03 -4.37 -2.80
C MET A 59 13.04 -4.36 -1.27
N GLY A 60 12.26 -3.48 -0.64
CA GLY A 60 12.23 -3.39 0.81
C GLY A 60 13.51 -2.86 1.41
N MET A 61 14.21 -2.01 0.68
CA MET A 61 15.49 -1.45 1.11
C MET A 61 15.34 -0.41 2.22
N GLN A 62 16.47 0.04 2.75
CA GLN A 62 16.49 1.05 3.83
C GLN A 62 15.68 2.29 3.45
N ARG A 63 15.74 2.69 2.18
CA ARG A 63 14.98 3.84 1.72
C ARG A 63 13.48 3.68 1.95
N ALA A 64 12.96 2.45 1.85
CA ALA A 64 11.54 2.19 2.09
C ALA A 64 11.16 2.48 3.54
N LYS A 65 12.08 2.30 4.47
CA LYS A 65 11.82 2.59 5.88
C LYS A 65 11.93 4.08 6.20
N ASP A 66 12.99 4.71 5.72
CA ASP A 66 13.29 6.10 6.05
C ASP A 66 12.74 7.06 5.01
N GLY A 67 12.73 6.63 3.76
CA GLY A 67 12.40 7.48 2.63
C GLY A 67 10.92 7.73 2.43
N MET A 68 10.05 7.06 3.19
CA MET A 68 8.63 7.34 3.10
C MET A 68 8.28 8.75 3.57
N GLN A 69 9.26 9.44 4.10
CA GLN A 69 9.06 10.81 4.57
C GLN A 69 9.54 11.86 3.58
N ASP A 70 10.21 11.46 2.50
CA ASP A 70 10.68 12.44 1.53
C ASP A 70 9.73 12.52 0.32
N ALA A 71 9.88 13.62 -0.43
CA ALA A 71 8.98 13.91 -1.54
C ALA A 71 9.08 12.90 -2.68
N GLU A 72 10.27 12.38 -2.93
CA GLU A 72 10.46 11.40 -3.99
C GLU A 72 9.76 10.09 -3.68
N SER A 73 9.89 9.63 -2.44
CA SER A 73 9.22 8.41 -2.00
C SER A 73 7.70 8.58 -2.02
N ALA A 74 7.22 9.76 -1.62
CA ALA A 74 5.79 10.05 -1.68
C ALA A 74 5.27 9.95 -3.11
N ARG A 75 5.99 10.52 -4.07
CA ARG A 75 5.59 10.46 -5.47
C ARG A 75 5.61 9.01 -6.00
N ALA A 76 6.62 8.24 -5.58
CA ALA A 76 6.71 6.84 -5.97
C ALA A 76 5.53 6.03 -5.41
N LEU A 77 5.18 6.27 -4.15
CA LEU A 77 4.03 5.62 -3.54
C LEU A 77 2.73 5.96 -4.26
N LEU A 78 2.57 7.23 -4.62
CA LEU A 78 1.38 7.66 -5.37
C LEU A 78 1.33 7.04 -6.76
N ALA A 79 2.50 6.87 -7.41
CA ALA A 79 2.55 6.22 -8.71
C ALA A 79 2.10 4.76 -8.61
N VAL A 80 2.50 4.07 -7.56
CA VAL A 80 2.05 2.69 -7.32
C VAL A 80 0.54 2.66 -7.07
N ALA A 81 0.03 3.58 -6.28
CA ALA A 81 -1.41 3.66 -5.99
C ALA A 81 -2.20 3.89 -7.28
N GLU A 82 -1.72 4.79 -8.12
CA GLU A 82 -2.37 5.07 -9.40
C GLU A 82 -2.42 3.82 -10.29
N ALA A 83 -1.33 3.08 -10.34
CA ALA A 83 -1.26 1.87 -11.15
C ALA A 83 -2.12 0.75 -10.58
N ALA A 84 -2.29 0.69 -9.27
CA ALA A 84 -3.00 -0.40 -8.60
C ALA A 84 -4.52 -0.21 -8.56
N MET A 85 -5.00 1.03 -8.53
CA MET A 85 -6.44 1.30 -8.39
C MET A 85 -7.17 1.03 -9.69
N VAL A 86 -8.18 0.16 -9.61
CA VAL A 86 -9.00 -0.22 -10.76
C VAL A 86 -10.36 0.46 -10.69
N GLN A 87 -11.05 0.31 -9.57
CA GLN A 87 -12.39 0.88 -9.40
C GLN A 87 -12.63 1.24 -7.93
N PRO A 88 -12.83 2.51 -7.62
CA PRO A 88 -12.64 3.62 -8.55
C PRO A 88 -11.18 3.74 -8.96
N SER A 89 -10.92 4.32 -10.11
CA SER A 89 -9.54 4.58 -10.53
C SER A 89 -9.01 5.77 -9.75
N TYR A 90 -7.68 5.88 -9.70
CA TYR A 90 -7.03 7.02 -9.05
C TYR A 90 -7.52 8.34 -9.65
N LYS A 91 -7.65 8.36 -10.98
CA LYS A 91 -8.12 9.55 -11.69
C LYS A 91 -9.54 9.94 -11.28
N GLU A 92 -10.42 8.93 -11.16
CA GLU A 92 -11.80 9.19 -10.75
C GLU A 92 -11.88 9.80 -9.36
N VAL A 93 -11.04 9.32 -8.44
CA VAL A 93 -10.99 9.86 -7.08
C VAL A 93 -10.51 11.31 -7.11
N ALA A 94 -9.46 11.58 -7.88
CA ALA A 94 -8.91 12.92 -8.00
C ALA A 94 -9.91 13.89 -8.63
N GLU A 95 -10.65 13.44 -9.66
CA GLU A 95 -11.65 14.28 -10.33
C GLU A 95 -12.83 14.58 -9.41
N ALA A 96 -13.08 13.71 -8.45
CA ALA A 96 -14.12 13.96 -7.43
C ALA A 96 -13.66 14.96 -6.37
N GLY A 97 -12.43 15.44 -6.45
CA GLY A 97 -11.88 16.39 -5.49
C GLY A 97 -11.44 15.75 -4.20
N ILE A 98 -11.21 14.45 -4.21
CA ILE A 98 -10.85 13.69 -3.00
C ILE A 98 -9.38 13.28 -3.08
N GLN A 99 -8.70 13.37 -1.94
CA GLN A 99 -7.33 12.90 -1.82
C GLN A 99 -7.30 11.64 -0.97
N LEU A 100 -6.47 10.68 -1.38
CA LEU A 100 -6.21 9.51 -0.57
C LEU A 100 -5.47 9.93 0.69
N THR A 101 -5.80 9.30 1.80
CA THR A 101 -5.06 9.52 3.04
C THR A 101 -3.72 8.78 2.96
N ASP A 102 -2.78 9.18 3.81
CA ASP A 102 -1.49 8.49 3.89
C ASP A 102 -1.67 7.01 4.19
N ALA A 103 -2.58 6.69 5.11
CA ALA A 103 -2.86 5.30 5.44
C ALA A 103 -3.36 4.51 4.23
N GLN A 104 -4.25 5.11 3.44
CA GLN A 104 -4.77 4.45 2.25
C GLN A 104 -3.68 4.22 1.21
N VAL A 105 -2.82 5.20 1.00
CA VAL A 105 -1.70 5.07 0.05
C VAL A 105 -0.79 3.92 0.47
N LEU A 106 -0.45 3.83 1.74
CA LEU A 106 0.40 2.75 2.24
C LEU A 106 -0.30 1.40 2.17
N GLU A 107 -1.58 1.35 2.49
CA GLU A 107 -2.36 0.11 2.39
C GLU A 107 -2.37 -0.40 0.95
N ILE A 108 -2.61 0.50 0.00
CA ILE A 108 -2.60 0.15 -1.42
C ILE A 108 -1.20 -0.35 -1.83
N PHE A 109 -0.17 0.34 -1.38
CA PHE A 109 1.20 -0.04 -1.70
C PHE A 109 1.51 -1.46 -1.21
N PHE A 110 1.18 -1.77 0.04
CA PHE A 110 1.48 -3.09 0.58
C PHE A 110 0.67 -4.17 -0.12
N PHE A 111 -0.60 -3.91 -0.40
CA PHE A 111 -1.39 -4.87 -1.17
C PHE A 111 -0.82 -5.08 -2.56
N ALA A 112 -0.55 -3.98 -3.27
CA ALA A 112 -0.15 -4.04 -4.68
C ALA A 112 1.18 -4.75 -4.86
N THR A 113 2.12 -4.52 -3.95
CA THR A 113 3.46 -5.07 -4.09
C THR A 113 3.65 -6.43 -3.44
N ARG A 114 2.90 -6.72 -2.37
CA ARG A 114 3.14 -7.93 -1.57
C ARG A 114 1.91 -8.79 -1.31
N GLY A 115 0.73 -8.28 -1.63
CA GLY A 115 -0.49 -9.05 -1.53
C GLY A 115 -1.29 -8.86 -0.24
N PRO A 116 -2.41 -9.60 -0.12
CA PRO A 116 -3.34 -9.40 1.01
C PRO A 116 -2.72 -9.65 2.39
N ALA A 117 -1.81 -10.61 2.50
CA ALA A 117 -1.18 -10.90 3.78
C ALA A 117 -0.36 -9.73 4.30
N ALA A 118 0.34 -9.04 3.40
CA ALA A 118 1.14 -7.87 3.78
C ALA A 118 0.26 -6.72 4.21
N LEU A 119 -0.88 -6.55 3.56
CA LEU A 119 -1.85 -5.54 3.95
C LEU A 119 -2.39 -5.81 5.35
N ALA A 120 -2.74 -7.05 5.64
CA ALA A 120 -3.24 -7.44 6.95
C ALA A 120 -2.20 -7.18 8.04
N ALA A 121 -0.93 -7.52 7.75
CA ALA A 121 0.15 -7.30 8.71
C ALA A 121 0.38 -5.81 8.96
N PHE A 122 0.31 -5.00 7.91
CA PHE A 122 0.47 -3.54 8.04
C PHE A 122 -0.65 -2.96 8.91
N ARG A 123 -1.88 -3.39 8.68
CA ARG A 123 -3.03 -2.93 9.46
C ARG A 123 -2.90 -3.32 10.93
N GLY A 124 -2.40 -4.50 11.19
CA GLY A 124 -2.16 -4.95 12.55
C GLY A 124 -1.18 -4.04 13.28
N LYS A 125 -0.11 -3.65 12.61
CA LYS A 125 0.88 -2.74 13.17
C LYS A 125 0.30 -1.36 13.47
N ILE A 126 -0.51 -0.83 12.57
CA ILE A 126 -1.15 0.46 12.76
C ILE A 126 -2.05 0.43 13.98
N ARG A 127 -2.88 -0.61 14.11
CA ARG A 127 -3.79 -0.72 15.24
C ARG A 127 -3.05 -0.77 16.56
N VAL A 128 -1.97 -1.52 16.60
CA VAL A 128 -1.15 -1.60 17.83
C VAL A 128 -0.52 -0.25 18.15
N GLY A 129 -0.04 0.45 17.12
CA GLY A 129 0.58 1.75 17.31
C GLY A 129 -0.40 2.84 17.72
N ASP A 130 -1.66 2.70 17.36
CA ASP A 130 -2.70 3.68 17.66
C ASP A 130 -3.36 3.50 19.03
N GLN A 131 -3.10 2.40 19.74
CA GLN A 131 -3.68 2.16 21.05
C GLN A 131 -3.03 3.09 22.07
N PRO A 132 -3.82 3.90 22.77
CA PRO A 132 -3.30 4.81 23.78
C PRO A 132 -2.78 4.08 24.99
N ASP A 133 -2.73 3.81 25.13
CA ASP A 133 -2.54 3.26 26.08
C ASP A 133 -2.45 3.24 26.71
N GLY A 134 -2.85 3.09 26.22
CA GLY A 134 -2.90 2.96 26.44
C GLY A 134 -2.24 2.89 26.41
N GLY A 135 -2.23 2.81 26.14
CA GLY A 135 -1.74 2.69 26.10
C GLY A 135 -0.90 2.62 25.92
N ASN A 136 -0.84 2.47 26.24
CA ASN A 136 -0.14 2.44 26.31
C ASN A 136 0.69 2.44 26.36
N ILE A 137 0.82 2.26 26.81
CA ILE A 137 1.46 2.28 27.16
C ILE A 137 2.33 2.10 27.36
N PRO A 138 2.49 1.75 27.51
CA PRO A 138 3.23 1.59 27.89
C PRO A 138 4.06 1.52 27.99
N ASP A 139 3.94 1.37 27.94
CA ASP A 139 4.42 1.37 28.35
C ASP A 139 5.18 1.35 28.25
N GLU A 140 5.28 1.15 28.08
CA GLU A 140 5.63 1.17 28.45
C GLU A 140 6.08 1.16 28.52
N ALA A 141 5.94 1.01 28.52
CA ALA A 141 5.96 1.03 28.99
C ALA A 141 6.46 0.94 29.01
N GLN A 142 6.33 0.83 28.96
CA GLN A 142 6.39 0.81 29.36
C GLN A 142 7.09 0.90 29.43
N GLN A 143 7.26 0.64 29.39
CA GLN A 143 7.48 0.74 29.90
C GLN A 143 8.01 0.83 30.10
N ALA A 144 7.97 0.67 29.88
CA ALA A 144 8.05 0.78 30.46
C ALA A 144 8.45 0.80 30.70
N ALA A 145 8.36 0.73 30.63
CA ALA A 145 8.37 0.83 31.10
C ALA A 145 8.78 0.84 31.38
N GLY A 146 8.83 0.83 31.31
CA GLY A 146 8.79 0.81 31.87
C GLY A 146 9.23 0.95 31.97
N ASP A 147 9.30 0.97 32.38
CA ASP A 147 9.33 1.14 32.78
C ASP A 147 9.65 1.21 33.02
#